data_d7e40ca4910f284258c9b47ba4abb25f
#
_entry.id   d7e40ca4910f284258c9b47ba4abb25f
#
_cell.length_a   1.000
_cell.length_b   1.000
_cell.length_c   1.000
_cell.angle_alpha   90.00
_cell.angle_beta   90.00
_cell.angle_gamma   90.00
#
_symmetry.space_group_name_H-M   'P 1'
#
loop_
_entity.id
_entity.type
_entity.pdbx_description
1 polymer ?
#
loop_
_entity_poly.entity_id
_entity_poly.type
_entity_poly.pdbx_seq_one_letter_code
_entity_poly.pdbx_strand_id
1 'polypeptide(L)'
;MERLEQERFDRLYEQHLQALKLQGKRGKTVDGYARAVRRMAGFLDRCPDNLSKDELKLYFTWMLESYSWSSIKVDLWGIKFFHRFVLDRPMEWVGIIKPPESRSLPDVPTREEVRRLIDGVYRLRYRVFFFVVYSMGLRLGEGLDLQVADIDAAQRRVHIRQGKG
;
A
#
# COMPACT_ATOMS: atom_id res chain seq x y z
N MET A 1 21.97 -9.92 -13.05
CA MET A 1 22.13 -8.57 -13.70
C MET A 1 23.61 -8.29 -13.89
N GLU A 2 24.03 -7.88 -15.06
CA GLU A 2 25.40 -7.46 -15.32
C GLU A 2 25.75 -6.14 -14.60
N ARG A 3 27.05 -5.89 -14.34
CA ARG A 3 27.50 -4.76 -13.54
C ARG A 3 27.02 -3.40 -14.07
N LEU A 4 27.09 -3.17 -15.38
CA LEU A 4 26.63 -1.93 -16.01
C LEU A 4 25.11 -1.72 -15.90
N GLU A 5 24.36 -2.80 -16.03
CA GLU A 5 22.91 -2.80 -15.83
C GLU A 5 22.53 -2.51 -14.36
N GLN A 6 23.32 -3.04 -13.41
CA GLN A 6 23.12 -2.77 -12.00
C GLN A 6 23.37 -1.29 -11.65
N GLU A 7 24.48 -0.72 -12.11
CA GLU A 7 24.79 0.70 -11.90
C GLU A 7 23.73 1.62 -12.52
N ARG A 8 23.19 1.24 -13.68
CA ARG A 8 22.09 1.95 -14.32
C ARG A 8 20.80 1.85 -13.54
N PHE A 9 20.46 0.65 -13.07
CA PHE A 9 19.28 0.41 -12.24
C PHE A 9 19.37 1.22 -10.94
N ASP A 10 20.48 1.18 -10.22
CA ASP A 10 20.65 1.85 -8.94
C ASP A 10 20.42 3.37 -9.10
N ARG A 11 20.98 3.98 -10.12
CA ARG A 11 20.78 5.41 -10.43
C ARG A 11 19.30 5.75 -10.69
N LEU A 12 18.62 4.97 -11.53
CA LEU A 12 17.20 5.18 -11.84
C LEU A 12 16.30 4.89 -10.64
N TYR A 13 16.70 3.92 -9.81
CA TYR A 13 15.99 3.60 -8.59
C TYR A 13 16.08 4.72 -7.53
N GLU A 14 17.24 5.35 -7.38
CA GLU A 14 17.39 6.54 -6.53
C GLU A 14 16.52 7.70 -7.03
N GLN A 15 16.49 7.94 -8.33
CA GLN A 15 15.61 8.95 -8.94
C GLN A 15 14.13 8.62 -8.66
N HIS A 16 13.76 7.34 -8.69
CA HIS A 16 12.40 6.89 -8.36
C HIS A 16 12.04 7.21 -6.91
N LEU A 17 12.92 6.91 -5.96
CA LEU A 17 12.70 7.23 -4.55
C LEU A 17 12.58 8.74 -4.31
N GLN A 18 13.41 9.54 -4.99
CA GLN A 18 13.35 10.99 -4.94
C GLN A 18 12.03 11.52 -5.51
N ALA A 19 11.62 11.04 -6.68
CA ALA A 19 10.36 11.44 -7.32
C ALA A 19 9.14 11.10 -6.44
N LEU A 20 9.14 9.94 -5.77
CA LEU A 20 8.08 9.57 -4.84
C LEU A 20 7.96 10.54 -3.66
N LYS A 21 9.09 10.98 -3.10
CA LYS A 21 9.13 11.98 -2.03
C LYS A 21 8.65 13.34 -2.51
N LEU A 22 9.14 13.81 -3.66
CA LEU A 22 8.73 15.09 -4.27
C LEU A 22 7.23 15.13 -4.60
N GLN A 23 6.64 13.99 -4.96
CA GLN A 23 5.20 13.85 -5.19
C GLN A 23 4.38 13.66 -3.90
N GLY A 24 4.98 13.86 -2.73
CA GLY A 24 4.31 13.81 -1.44
C GLY A 24 3.71 12.42 -1.11
N LYS A 25 4.28 11.34 -1.64
CA LYS A 25 3.77 9.99 -1.34
C LYS A 25 4.05 9.61 0.10
N ARG A 26 3.05 9.02 0.76
CA ARG A 26 3.19 8.52 2.15
C ARG A 26 4.16 7.33 2.22
N GLY A 27 4.86 7.14 3.33
CA GLY A 27 5.88 6.10 3.52
C GLY A 27 5.46 4.71 3.02
N LYS A 28 4.28 4.22 3.40
CA LYS A 28 3.75 2.93 2.91
C LYS A 28 3.61 2.85 1.38
N THR A 29 3.27 3.97 0.72
CA THR A 29 3.19 4.03 -0.74
C THR A 29 4.59 4.03 -1.36
N VAL A 30 5.53 4.78 -0.76
CA VAL A 30 6.94 4.79 -1.18
C VAL A 30 7.50 3.38 -1.12
N ASP A 31 7.32 2.67 0.01
CA ASP A 31 7.78 1.29 0.17
C ASP A 31 7.15 0.31 -0.83
N GLY A 32 5.86 0.47 -1.09
CA GLY A 32 5.14 -0.37 -2.05
C GLY A 32 5.65 -0.19 -3.47
N TYR A 33 5.78 1.06 -3.93
CA TYR A 33 6.22 1.38 -5.29
C TYR A 33 7.71 1.10 -5.49
N ALA A 34 8.53 1.33 -4.46
CA ALA A 34 9.93 0.95 -4.48
C ALA A 34 10.13 -0.56 -4.62
N ARG A 35 9.34 -1.37 -3.88
CA ARG A 35 9.37 -2.83 -4.02
C ARG A 35 8.90 -3.30 -5.40
N ALA A 36 7.91 -2.64 -5.99
CA ALA A 36 7.42 -2.96 -7.31
C ALA A 36 8.52 -2.88 -8.38
N VAL A 37 9.28 -1.80 -8.39
CA VAL A 37 10.38 -1.60 -9.34
C VAL A 37 11.50 -2.61 -9.12
N ARG A 38 11.88 -2.89 -7.85
CA ARG A 38 12.88 -3.93 -7.53
C ARG A 38 12.43 -5.33 -7.93
N ARG A 39 11.16 -5.68 -7.71
CA ARG A 39 10.60 -6.97 -8.09
C ARG A 39 10.62 -7.17 -9.60
N MET A 40 10.25 -6.13 -10.35
CA MET A 40 10.31 -6.15 -11.80
C MET A 40 11.75 -6.34 -12.30
N ALA A 41 12.71 -5.59 -11.75
CA ALA A 41 14.13 -5.72 -12.10
C ALA A 41 14.66 -7.14 -11.79
N GLY A 42 14.28 -7.70 -10.64
CA GLY A 42 14.66 -9.06 -10.26
C GLY A 42 14.04 -10.14 -11.15
N PHE A 43 12.79 -9.94 -11.60
CA PHE A 43 12.12 -10.86 -12.52
C PHE A 43 12.77 -10.86 -13.91
N LEU A 44 13.14 -9.69 -14.42
CA LEU A 44 13.75 -9.54 -15.75
C LEU A 44 15.26 -9.79 -15.76
N ASP A 45 15.89 -9.84 -14.60
CA ASP A 45 17.35 -9.85 -14.41
C ASP A 45 18.09 -8.71 -15.13
N ARG A 46 17.39 -7.58 -15.31
CA ARG A 46 17.92 -6.36 -15.94
C ARG A 46 17.19 -5.09 -15.48
N CYS A 47 17.72 -3.92 -15.85
CA CYS A 47 17.06 -2.65 -15.59
C CYS A 47 15.71 -2.57 -16.32
N PRO A 48 14.59 -2.23 -15.64
CA PRO A 48 13.25 -2.19 -16.22
C PRO A 48 12.94 -0.85 -16.91
N ASP A 49 13.93 -0.23 -17.56
CA ASP A 49 13.78 1.08 -18.19
C ASP A 49 13.32 1.01 -19.66
N ASN A 50 13.36 -0.17 -20.26
CA ASN A 50 12.88 -0.40 -21.61
C ASN A 50 12.03 -1.68 -21.65
N LEU A 51 10.81 -1.58 -21.11
CA LEU A 51 9.87 -2.69 -21.04
C LEU A 51 9.04 -2.80 -22.32
N SER A 52 9.01 -3.97 -22.89
CA SER A 52 8.07 -4.33 -23.94
C SER A 52 6.69 -4.68 -23.34
N LYS A 53 5.65 -4.61 -24.18
CA LYS A 53 4.30 -5.02 -23.80
C LYS A 53 4.23 -6.50 -23.39
N ASP A 54 5.02 -7.34 -24.03
CA ASP A 54 5.00 -8.79 -23.78
C ASP A 54 5.75 -9.14 -22.50
N GLU A 55 6.83 -8.45 -22.15
CA GLU A 55 7.50 -8.59 -20.85
C GLU A 55 6.61 -8.17 -19.70
N LEU A 56 5.83 -7.11 -19.88
CA LEU A 56 4.82 -6.73 -18.87
C LEU A 56 3.74 -7.78 -18.71
N LYS A 57 3.22 -8.35 -19.80
CA LYS A 57 2.25 -9.44 -19.72
C LYS A 57 2.84 -10.64 -19.00
N LEU A 58 4.06 -11.03 -19.35
CA LEU A 58 4.76 -12.15 -18.73
C LEU A 58 4.94 -11.93 -17.23
N TYR A 59 5.40 -10.74 -16.83
CA TYR A 59 5.57 -10.37 -15.44
C TYR A 59 4.26 -10.44 -14.65
N PHE A 60 3.19 -9.84 -15.16
CA PHE A 60 1.92 -9.85 -14.46
C PHE A 60 1.22 -11.21 -14.47
N THR A 61 1.43 -12.02 -15.50
CA THR A 61 0.99 -13.43 -15.50
C THR A 61 1.67 -14.21 -14.38
N TRP A 62 3.00 -14.07 -14.25
CA TRP A 62 3.74 -14.65 -13.13
C TRP A 62 3.25 -14.14 -11.76
N MET A 63 2.95 -12.86 -11.64
CA MET A 63 2.39 -12.32 -10.40
C MET A 63 1.01 -12.91 -10.05
N LEU A 64 0.17 -13.20 -11.03
CA LEU A 64 -1.15 -13.80 -10.79
C LEU A 64 -1.07 -15.19 -10.13
N GLU A 65 0.00 -15.91 -10.35
CA GLU A 65 0.23 -17.24 -9.76
C GLU A 65 0.64 -17.18 -8.28
N SER A 66 1.29 -16.10 -7.87
CA SER A 66 1.98 -16.04 -6.57
C SER A 66 1.54 -14.89 -5.66
N TYR A 67 0.81 -13.90 -6.18
CA TYR A 67 0.49 -12.69 -5.45
C TYR A 67 -0.99 -12.34 -5.45
N SER A 68 -1.44 -11.68 -4.39
CA SER A 68 -2.81 -11.16 -4.30
C SER A 68 -3.05 -10.02 -5.30
N TRP A 69 -4.29 -9.84 -5.74
CA TRP A 69 -4.69 -8.71 -6.58
C TRP A 69 -4.34 -7.34 -6.01
N SER A 70 -4.33 -7.20 -4.68
CA SER A 70 -3.90 -5.96 -4.02
C SER A 70 -2.42 -5.68 -4.26
N SER A 71 -1.56 -6.71 -4.20
CA SER A 71 -0.13 -6.59 -4.52
C SER A 71 0.10 -6.25 -5.98
N ILE A 72 -0.63 -6.93 -6.89
CA ILE A 72 -0.57 -6.68 -8.33
C ILE A 72 -0.94 -5.23 -8.67
N LYS A 73 -1.99 -4.68 -8.02
CA LYS A 73 -2.36 -3.27 -8.17
C LYS A 73 -1.25 -2.32 -7.70
N VAL A 74 -0.61 -2.62 -6.58
CA VAL A 74 0.52 -1.79 -6.08
C VAL A 74 1.68 -1.81 -7.07
N ASP A 75 2.02 -2.97 -7.60
CA ASP A 75 3.11 -3.11 -8.58
C ASP A 75 2.77 -2.36 -9.88
N LEU A 76 1.55 -2.51 -10.38
CA LEU A 76 1.09 -1.78 -11.57
C LEU A 76 1.25 -0.27 -11.40
N TRP A 77 0.80 0.27 -10.27
CA TRP A 77 0.89 1.71 -10.02
C TRP A 77 2.33 2.16 -9.76
N GLY A 78 3.16 1.32 -9.11
CA GLY A 78 4.59 1.60 -8.89
C GLY A 78 5.37 1.67 -10.20
N ILE A 79 5.15 0.70 -11.10
CA ILE A 79 5.78 0.65 -12.42
C ILE A 79 5.31 1.81 -13.30
N LYS A 80 3.99 2.15 -13.27
CA LYS A 80 3.46 3.35 -13.95
C LYS A 80 4.12 4.62 -13.46
N PHE A 81 4.28 4.75 -12.15
CA PHE A 81 4.91 5.90 -11.55
C PHE A 81 6.36 6.03 -12.02
N PHE A 82 7.12 4.92 -12.02
CA PHE A 82 8.50 4.86 -12.49
C PHE A 82 8.61 5.32 -13.95
N HIS A 83 7.79 4.76 -14.84
CA HIS A 83 7.78 5.15 -16.24
C HIS A 83 7.44 6.63 -16.45
N ARG A 84 6.44 7.15 -15.74
CA ARG A 84 5.99 8.53 -15.90
C ARG A 84 6.96 9.55 -15.36
N PHE A 85 7.52 9.34 -14.16
CA PHE A 85 8.26 10.35 -13.43
C PHE A 85 9.79 10.20 -13.48
N VAL A 86 10.28 9.04 -13.90
CA VAL A 86 11.72 8.76 -14.01
C VAL A 86 12.17 8.61 -15.44
N LEU A 87 11.38 7.89 -16.24
CA LEU A 87 11.72 7.66 -17.64
C LEU A 87 11.08 8.67 -18.61
N ASP A 88 10.18 9.52 -18.09
CA ASP A 88 9.39 10.49 -18.88
C ASP A 88 8.68 9.84 -20.09
N ARG A 89 8.18 8.65 -19.91
CA ARG A 89 7.47 7.87 -20.93
C ARG A 89 6.07 7.51 -20.45
N PRO A 90 5.00 7.93 -21.15
CA PRO A 90 3.65 7.50 -20.80
C PRO A 90 3.50 5.99 -21.04
N MET A 91 2.92 5.31 -20.07
CA MET A 91 2.63 3.87 -20.17
C MET A 91 1.23 3.68 -20.75
N GLU A 92 1.12 3.50 -22.04
CA GLU A 92 -0.17 3.39 -22.76
C GLU A 92 -0.92 2.06 -22.49
N TRP A 93 -0.31 1.08 -21.84
CA TRP A 93 -0.77 -0.31 -21.81
C TRP A 93 -1.50 -0.71 -20.52
N VAL A 94 -2.04 0.24 -19.83
CA VAL A 94 -2.65 0.03 -18.50
C VAL A 94 -3.90 -0.85 -18.54
N GLY A 95 -4.50 -1.03 -19.70
CA GLY A 95 -5.66 -1.89 -19.89
C GLY A 95 -5.37 -3.41 -19.91
N ILE A 96 -4.10 -3.83 -19.80
CA ILE A 96 -3.71 -5.25 -19.86
C ILE A 96 -4.21 -6.02 -18.64
N ILE A 97 -4.34 -5.34 -17.49
CA ILE A 97 -4.73 -5.97 -16.23
C ILE A 97 -6.05 -5.36 -15.78
N LYS A 98 -7.09 -6.18 -15.76
CA LYS A 98 -8.38 -5.83 -15.17
C LYS A 98 -8.60 -6.72 -13.94
N PRO A 99 -8.53 -6.16 -12.72
CA PRO A 99 -8.83 -6.92 -11.52
C PRO A 99 -10.28 -7.42 -11.56
N PRO A 100 -10.54 -8.63 -11.04
CA PRO A 100 -11.91 -9.09 -10.90
C PRO A 100 -12.70 -8.14 -10.00
N GLU A 101 -13.92 -7.85 -10.36
CA GLU A 101 -14.87 -7.14 -9.50
C GLU A 101 -15.37 -8.09 -8.42
N SER A 102 -14.61 -8.22 -7.33
CA SER A 102 -15.12 -8.94 -6.16
C SER A 102 -15.95 -7.98 -5.30
N ARG A 103 -17.24 -8.07 -5.37
CA ARG A 103 -18.19 -7.43 -4.43
C ARG A 103 -18.50 -8.39 -3.28
N SER A 104 -17.50 -8.80 -2.54
CA SER A 104 -17.74 -9.48 -1.28
C SER A 104 -18.09 -8.43 -0.24
N LEU A 105 -19.31 -8.47 0.28
CA LEU A 105 -19.66 -7.72 1.47
C LEU A 105 -18.87 -8.33 2.64
N PRO A 106 -18.19 -7.49 3.46
CA PRO A 106 -17.51 -8.01 4.63
C PRO A 106 -18.54 -8.58 5.62
N ASP A 107 -18.20 -9.68 6.26
CA ASP A 107 -18.94 -10.14 7.43
C ASP A 107 -18.84 -9.10 8.53
N VAL A 108 -19.97 -8.48 8.84
CA VAL A 108 -20.05 -7.47 9.89
C VAL A 108 -20.55 -8.15 11.16
N PRO A 109 -19.72 -8.19 12.22
CA PRO A 109 -20.13 -8.81 13.48
C PRO A 109 -21.29 -8.02 14.11
N THR A 110 -22.19 -8.73 14.76
CA THR A 110 -23.29 -8.14 15.53
C THR A 110 -22.75 -7.41 16.76
N ARG A 111 -23.55 -6.51 17.31
CA ARG A 111 -23.19 -5.78 18.54
C ARG A 111 -22.89 -6.72 19.72
N GLU A 112 -23.64 -7.79 19.82
CA GLU A 112 -23.47 -8.82 20.87
C GLU A 112 -22.16 -9.58 20.70
N GLU A 113 -21.77 -9.90 19.47
CA GLU A 113 -20.50 -10.54 19.18
C GLU A 113 -19.32 -9.62 19.49
N VAL A 114 -19.40 -8.36 19.10
CA VAL A 114 -18.36 -7.37 19.44
C VAL A 114 -18.23 -7.21 20.95
N ARG A 115 -19.34 -7.12 21.68
CA ARG A 115 -19.32 -7.03 23.14
C ARG A 115 -18.64 -8.24 23.76
N ARG A 116 -19.01 -9.47 23.33
CA ARG A 116 -18.37 -10.70 23.82
C ARG A 116 -16.88 -10.75 23.53
N LEU A 117 -16.47 -10.28 22.33
CA LEU A 117 -15.05 -10.19 21.96
C LEU A 117 -14.28 -9.23 22.88
N ILE A 118 -14.81 -8.02 23.12
CA ILE A 118 -14.18 -7.01 23.99
C ILE A 118 -14.14 -7.51 25.45
N ASP A 119 -15.22 -8.09 25.95
CA ASP A 119 -15.31 -8.60 27.33
C ASP A 119 -14.37 -9.79 27.56
N GLY A 120 -14.11 -10.61 26.53
CA GLY A 120 -13.15 -11.71 26.55
C GLY A 120 -11.68 -11.29 26.54
N VAL A 121 -11.36 -10.02 26.31
CA VAL A 121 -9.97 -9.53 26.31
C VAL A 121 -9.45 -9.39 27.75
N TYR A 122 -8.53 -10.28 28.12
CA TYR A 122 -8.00 -10.36 29.48
C TYR A 122 -7.20 -9.12 29.91
N ARG A 123 -6.35 -8.58 29.03
CA ARG A 123 -5.50 -7.42 29.36
C ARG A 123 -6.26 -6.11 29.17
N LEU A 124 -6.40 -5.33 30.26
CA LEU A 124 -7.13 -4.06 30.29
C LEU A 124 -6.75 -3.10 29.17
N ARG A 125 -5.44 -2.93 28.88
CA ARG A 125 -4.96 -2.05 27.81
C ARG A 125 -5.53 -2.37 26.43
N TYR A 126 -5.64 -3.65 26.11
CA TYR A 126 -6.21 -4.08 24.82
C TYR A 126 -7.73 -4.01 24.83
N ARG A 127 -8.35 -4.31 25.98
CA ARG A 127 -9.81 -4.16 26.13
C ARG A 127 -10.24 -2.70 25.93
N VAL A 128 -9.54 -1.76 26.55
CA VAL A 128 -9.78 -0.31 26.36
C VAL A 128 -9.53 0.10 24.91
N PHE A 129 -8.45 -0.35 24.31
CA PHE A 129 -8.14 -0.06 22.92
C PHE A 129 -9.27 -0.52 21.97
N PHE A 130 -9.70 -1.77 22.05
CA PHE A 130 -10.78 -2.28 21.21
C PHE A 130 -12.11 -1.56 21.47
N PHE A 131 -12.40 -1.24 22.72
CA PHE A 131 -13.59 -0.48 23.07
C PHE A 131 -13.57 0.92 22.43
N VAL A 132 -12.46 1.64 22.50
CA VAL A 132 -12.29 2.96 21.90
C VAL A 132 -12.40 2.89 20.38
N VAL A 133 -11.68 1.96 19.76
CA VAL A 133 -11.70 1.78 18.28
C VAL A 133 -13.11 1.49 17.79
N TYR A 134 -13.84 0.61 18.48
CA TYR A 134 -15.21 0.23 18.11
C TYR A 134 -16.20 1.37 18.34
N SER A 135 -16.19 1.98 19.56
CA SER A 135 -17.17 3.01 19.94
C SER A 135 -17.05 4.28 19.10
N MET A 136 -15.85 4.59 18.62
CA MET A 136 -15.57 5.78 17.82
C MET A 136 -15.50 5.51 16.31
N GLY A 137 -15.62 4.26 15.88
CA GLY A 137 -15.51 3.87 14.48
C GLY A 137 -14.13 4.15 13.86
N LEU A 138 -13.06 4.07 14.67
CA LEU A 138 -11.70 4.36 14.21
C LEU A 138 -11.16 3.26 13.30
N ARG A 139 -10.40 3.65 12.28
CA ARG A 139 -9.55 2.69 11.57
C ARG A 139 -8.43 2.22 12.51
N LEU A 140 -7.93 1.00 12.30
CA LEU A 140 -6.87 0.44 13.13
C LEU A 140 -5.66 1.39 13.27
N GLY A 141 -5.20 1.99 12.18
CA GLY A 141 -4.10 2.95 12.20
C GLY A 141 -4.41 4.21 13.00
N GLU A 142 -5.63 4.74 12.89
CA GLU A 142 -6.09 5.91 13.66
C GLU A 142 -6.12 5.60 15.18
N GLY A 143 -6.57 4.40 15.53
CA GLY A 143 -6.56 3.96 16.93
C GLY A 143 -5.17 3.75 17.50
N LEU A 144 -4.23 3.23 16.69
CA LEU A 144 -2.82 3.04 17.10
C LEU A 144 -2.07 4.36 17.26
N ASP A 145 -2.40 5.37 16.45
CA ASP A 145 -1.77 6.68 16.47
C ASP A 145 -2.42 7.65 17.50
N LEU A 146 -3.54 7.25 18.14
CA LEU A 146 -4.25 8.07 19.11
C LEU A 146 -3.43 8.31 20.38
N GLN A 147 -3.30 9.56 20.78
CA GLN A 147 -2.59 9.98 21.98
C GLN A 147 -3.55 10.57 23.00
N VAL A 148 -3.17 10.58 24.28
CA VAL A 148 -3.97 11.17 25.36
C VAL A 148 -4.28 12.65 25.08
N ALA A 149 -3.32 13.38 24.51
CA ALA A 149 -3.48 14.79 24.17
C ALA A 149 -4.50 15.04 23.02
N ASP A 150 -4.91 13.99 22.30
CA ASP A 150 -5.92 14.11 21.26
C ASP A 150 -7.36 14.04 21.81
N ILE A 151 -7.51 13.74 23.10
CA ILE A 151 -8.81 13.58 23.76
C ILE A 151 -9.14 14.85 24.55
N ASP A 152 -10.11 15.61 24.06
CA ASP A 152 -10.69 16.75 24.79
C ASP A 152 -11.96 16.29 25.48
N ALA A 153 -11.83 15.94 26.77
CA ALA A 153 -12.95 15.49 27.59
C ALA A 153 -13.97 16.61 27.85
N ALA A 154 -13.53 17.87 27.96
CA ALA A 154 -14.39 19.01 28.21
C ALA A 154 -15.34 19.28 27.05
N GLN A 155 -14.81 19.22 25.83
CA GLN A 155 -15.60 19.42 24.62
C GLN A 155 -16.17 18.11 24.03
N ARG A 156 -15.90 16.96 24.66
CA ARG A 156 -16.28 15.61 24.17
C ARG A 156 -15.83 15.39 22.74
N ARG A 157 -14.60 15.78 22.40
CA ARG A 157 -14.02 15.69 21.07
C ARG A 157 -12.76 14.85 21.10
N VAL A 158 -12.50 14.18 19.97
CA VAL A 158 -11.24 13.49 19.75
C VAL A 158 -10.67 13.96 18.42
N HIS A 159 -9.41 14.35 18.43
CA HIS A 159 -8.69 14.76 17.23
C HIS A 159 -8.05 13.55 16.56
N ILE A 160 -8.46 13.24 15.33
CA ILE A 160 -7.88 12.14 14.56
C ILE A 160 -6.75 12.70 13.70
N ARG A 161 -5.51 12.37 14.08
CA ARG A 161 -4.33 12.72 13.31
C ARG A 161 -4.30 11.87 12.04
N GLN A 162 -4.04 12.48 10.90
CA GLN A 162 -3.89 11.80 9.60
C GLN A 162 -5.12 11.02 9.11
N GLY A 163 -6.33 11.42 9.48
CA GLY A 163 -7.54 10.88 8.87
C GLY A 163 -7.45 10.91 7.34
N LYS A 164 -7.92 9.85 6.67
CA LYS A 164 -8.12 9.87 5.21
C LYS A 164 -9.42 10.60 4.96
N GLY A 165 -9.37 11.90 4.89
CA GLY A 165 -10.43 12.76 4.43
C GLY A 165 -9.92 13.55 3.25
#